data_f57f63130c745c7c19a1bb6db1ec06cf
#
_entry.id   f57f63130c745c7c19a1bb6db1ec06cf
#
_cell.length_a   1.000
_cell.length_b   1.000
_cell.length_c   1.000
_cell.angle_alpha   90.00
_cell.angle_beta   90.00
_cell.angle_gamma   90.00
#
_symmetry.space_group_name_H-M   'P 1'
#
loop_
_entity.id
_entity.type
_entity.pdbx_description
1 polymer ?
#
loop_
_entity_poly.entity_id
_entity_poly.type
_entity_poly.pdbx_seq_one_letter_code
_entity_poly.pdbx_strand_id
1 'polypeptide(L)'
;MKKIVLYTVNDELFTLPIIKKICKNFNKKFSIDIFIGKPSFIRKIKVFLVFILFGSFSNLIFLFKKRTKLKNLSEIKNVNIVSHNKKKYYFGLSMNYPKKIVLKNYNIYNFHLGNFLNQRGSFIFFYKY
;
A
#
# COMPACT_ATOMS: atom_id res chain seq x y z
N MET A 1 -17.45 -13.49 -9.77
CA MET A 1 -17.01 -12.22 -9.15
C MET A 1 -15.83 -11.68 -9.95
N LYS A 2 -15.84 -10.38 -10.30
CA LYS A 2 -14.71 -9.76 -11.02
C LYS A 2 -13.47 -9.74 -10.11
N LYS A 3 -12.28 -9.93 -10.69
CA LYS A 3 -11.02 -10.00 -9.97
C LYS A 3 -10.21 -8.73 -10.17
N ILE A 4 -9.72 -8.15 -9.08
CA ILE A 4 -8.85 -6.96 -9.09
C ILE A 4 -7.52 -7.26 -8.41
N VAL A 5 -6.50 -6.45 -8.71
CA VAL A 5 -5.19 -6.56 -8.07
C VAL A 5 -4.80 -5.26 -7.37
N LEU A 6 -4.26 -5.38 -6.16
CA LEU A 6 -3.66 -4.27 -5.40
C LEU A 6 -2.14 -4.44 -5.37
N TYR A 7 -1.43 -3.50 -5.96
CA TYR A 7 0.03 -3.43 -5.89
C TYR A 7 0.43 -2.52 -4.72
N THR A 8 1.19 -3.05 -3.78
CA THR A 8 1.56 -2.31 -2.57
C THR A 8 2.90 -2.74 -2.00
N VAL A 9 3.31 -2.14 -0.90
CA VAL A 9 4.49 -2.52 -0.10
C VAL A 9 4.07 -3.09 1.24
N ASN A 10 4.94 -3.87 1.86
CA ASN A 10 4.77 -4.31 3.23
C ASN A 10 5.16 -3.18 4.21
N ASP A 11 4.24 -2.26 4.37
CA ASP A 11 4.34 -1.14 5.33
C ASP A 11 3.18 -1.23 6.31
N GLU A 12 3.48 -1.79 7.49
CA GLU A 12 2.49 -2.11 8.52
C GLU A 12 1.87 -0.88 9.19
N LEU A 13 2.53 0.28 9.09
CA LEU A 13 2.13 1.50 9.79
C LEU A 13 1.17 2.36 8.98
N PHE A 14 1.44 2.54 7.69
CA PHE A 14 0.69 3.48 6.86
C PHE A 14 -0.07 2.80 5.73
N THR A 15 0.62 2.00 4.92
CA THR A 15 0.05 1.47 3.69
C THR A 15 -0.91 0.32 3.95
N LEU A 16 -0.54 -0.67 4.76
CA LEU A 16 -1.39 -1.83 5.03
C LEU A 16 -2.69 -1.49 5.78
N PRO A 17 -2.77 -0.55 6.72
CA PRO A 17 -4.04 -0.11 7.30
C PRO A 17 -5.04 0.42 6.26
N ILE A 18 -4.54 1.19 5.28
CA ILE A 18 -5.39 1.72 4.19
C ILE A 18 -5.82 0.59 3.26
N ILE A 19 -4.90 -0.29 2.86
CA ILE A 19 -5.21 -1.48 2.06
C ILE A 19 -6.26 -2.35 2.76
N LYS A 20 -6.14 -2.56 4.08
CA LYS A 20 -7.14 -3.29 4.87
C LYS A 20 -8.53 -2.67 4.76
N LYS A 21 -8.64 -1.35 4.85
CA LYS A 21 -9.91 -0.62 4.70
C LYS A 21 -10.47 -0.79 3.28
N ILE A 22 -9.63 -0.66 2.25
CA ILE A 22 -10.01 -0.89 0.85
C ILE A 22 -10.53 -2.32 0.69
N CYS A 23 -9.80 -3.33 1.16
CA CYS A 23 -10.21 -4.73 1.07
C CYS A 23 -11.56 -4.98 1.72
N LYS A 24 -11.80 -4.47 2.93
CA LYS A 24 -13.09 -4.62 3.63
C LYS A 24 -14.27 -4.00 2.88
N ASN A 25 -14.05 -2.89 2.18
CA ASN A 25 -15.11 -2.21 1.44
C ASN A 25 -15.42 -2.88 0.09
N PHE A 26 -14.40 -3.48 -0.54
CA PHE A 26 -14.52 -4.02 -1.90
C PHE A 26 -14.67 -5.54 -1.97
N ASN A 27 -14.37 -6.30 -0.90
CA ASN A 27 -14.40 -7.76 -0.90
C ASN A 27 -15.78 -8.39 -1.17
N LYS A 28 -16.86 -7.62 -1.00
CA LYS A 28 -18.22 -8.06 -1.34
C LYS A 28 -18.47 -8.05 -2.84
N LYS A 29 -17.80 -7.14 -3.59
CA LYS A 29 -18.01 -6.92 -5.03
C LYS A 29 -16.91 -7.58 -5.88
N PHE A 30 -15.70 -7.71 -5.34
CA PHE A 30 -14.51 -8.16 -6.05
C PHE A 30 -13.76 -9.25 -5.28
N SER A 31 -13.15 -10.17 -6.02
CA SER A 31 -12.04 -10.98 -5.49
C SER A 31 -10.76 -10.15 -5.61
N ILE A 32 -9.98 -10.04 -4.55
CA ILE A 32 -8.85 -9.12 -4.45
C ILE A 32 -7.57 -9.91 -4.29
N ASP A 33 -6.66 -9.79 -5.24
CA ASP A 33 -5.29 -10.29 -5.11
C ASP A 33 -4.38 -9.13 -4.70
N ILE A 34 -3.57 -9.31 -3.64
CA ILE A 34 -2.61 -8.32 -3.17
C ILE A 34 -1.21 -8.77 -3.59
N PHE A 35 -0.53 -7.93 -4.37
CA PHE A 35 0.84 -8.14 -4.79
C PHE A 35 1.77 -7.21 -3.99
N ILE A 36 2.66 -7.82 -3.18
CA ILE A 36 3.56 -7.10 -2.29
C ILE A 36 4.91 -6.89 -2.95
N GLY A 37 5.28 -5.64 -3.19
CA GLY A 37 6.63 -5.27 -3.62
C GLY A 37 7.59 -5.18 -2.44
N LYS A 38 8.83 -5.60 -2.65
CA LYS A 38 9.89 -5.41 -1.66
C LYS A 38 10.46 -3.99 -1.79
N PRO A 39 10.40 -3.12 -0.76
CA PRO A 39 11.01 -1.82 -0.81
C PRO A 39 12.54 -1.95 -0.86
N SER A 40 13.22 -1.03 -1.55
CA SER A 40 14.67 -0.97 -1.52
C SER A 40 15.19 -0.66 -0.11
N PHE A 41 16.39 -1.11 0.20
CA PHE A 41 17.06 -0.84 1.49
C PHE A 41 17.20 0.67 1.74
N ILE A 42 17.59 1.43 0.71
CA ILE A 42 17.72 2.90 0.76
C ILE A 42 16.41 3.57 1.17
N ARG A 43 15.26 3.07 0.68
CA ARG A 43 13.95 3.61 1.06
C ARG A 43 13.65 3.38 2.54
N LYS A 44 14.02 2.22 3.09
CA LYS A 44 13.85 1.94 4.52
C LYS A 44 14.68 2.88 5.38
N ILE A 45 15.94 3.14 5.01
CA ILE A 45 16.81 4.09 5.72
C ILE A 45 16.21 5.50 5.68
N LYS A 46 15.78 5.99 4.51
CA LYS A 46 15.16 7.31 4.38
C LYS A 46 13.93 7.46 5.28
N VAL A 47 13.05 6.47 5.30
CA VAL A 47 11.87 6.48 6.18
C VAL A 47 12.28 6.53 7.64
N PHE A 48 13.26 5.73 8.04
CA PHE A 48 13.77 5.71 9.42
C PHE A 48 14.39 7.05 9.84
N LEU A 49 15.21 7.67 8.98
CA LEU A 49 15.81 8.98 9.24
C LEU A 49 14.74 10.07 9.41
N VAL A 50 13.71 10.08 8.57
CA VAL A 50 12.61 11.04 8.71
C VAL A 50 11.87 10.84 10.04
N PHE A 51 11.66 9.60 10.47
CA PHE A 51 11.06 9.33 11.78
C PHE A 51 11.93 9.82 12.95
N ILE A 52 13.25 9.68 12.87
CA ILE A 52 14.16 10.19 13.89
C ILE A 52 14.14 11.71 13.95
N LEU A 53 14.16 12.38 12.79
CA LEU A 53 14.27 13.83 12.70
C LEU A 53 12.98 14.57 13.04
N PHE A 54 11.81 13.99 12.70
CA PHE A 54 10.53 14.67 12.78
C PHE A 54 9.48 13.97 13.66
N GLY A 55 9.77 12.76 14.15
CA GLY A 55 8.84 11.99 14.98
C GLY A 55 9.03 12.25 16.47
N SER A 56 7.96 12.53 17.21
CA SER A 56 8.00 12.43 18.66
C SER A 56 7.96 10.95 19.06
N PHE A 57 8.71 10.60 20.11
CA PHE A 57 8.82 9.22 20.60
C PHE A 57 7.46 8.62 21.00
N SER A 58 6.56 9.44 21.56
CA SER A 58 5.19 9.03 21.91
C SER A 58 4.36 8.65 20.68
N ASN A 59 4.49 9.38 19.57
CA ASN A 59 3.82 9.07 18.32
C ASN A 59 4.32 7.76 17.68
N LEU A 60 5.61 7.47 17.80
CA LEU A 60 6.18 6.20 17.36
C LEU A 60 5.59 5.01 18.12
N ILE A 61 5.52 5.08 19.46
CA ILE A 61 4.91 4.01 20.26
C ILE A 61 3.46 3.78 19.88
N PHE A 62 2.68 4.84 19.66
CA PHE A 62 1.29 4.75 19.24
C PHE A 62 1.12 4.07 17.87
N LEU A 63 1.95 4.41 16.89
CA LEU A 63 1.95 3.81 15.56
C LEU A 63 2.32 2.31 15.63
N PHE A 64 3.32 1.94 16.42
CA PHE A 64 3.70 0.53 16.61
C PHE A 64 2.57 -0.33 17.21
N LYS A 65 1.79 0.23 18.14
CA LYS A 65 0.63 -0.47 18.71
C LYS A 65 -0.51 -0.70 17.70
N LYS A 66 -0.68 0.18 16.70
CA LYS A 66 -1.76 0.09 15.69
C LYS A 66 -1.35 -0.53 14.35
N ARG A 67 -0.16 -1.12 14.26
CA ARG A 67 0.32 -1.72 13.02
C ARG A 67 -0.61 -2.83 12.50
N THR A 68 -0.79 -2.86 11.17
CA THR A 68 -1.53 -3.92 10.48
C THR A 68 -0.55 -4.91 9.85
N LYS A 69 -0.59 -6.17 10.28
CA LYS A 69 0.23 -7.24 9.69
C LYS A 69 -0.42 -7.80 8.42
N LEU A 70 0.38 -8.37 7.51
CA LEU A 70 -0.11 -9.05 6.31
C LEU A 70 -1.11 -10.15 6.61
N LYS A 71 -0.92 -10.90 7.70
CA LYS A 71 -1.86 -11.93 8.17
C LYS A 71 -3.28 -11.39 8.33
N ASN A 72 -3.44 -10.17 8.82
CA ASN A 72 -4.76 -9.55 8.99
C ASN A 72 -5.47 -9.25 7.64
N LEU A 73 -4.74 -9.19 6.53
CA LEU A 73 -5.33 -9.02 5.20
C LEU A 73 -5.79 -10.37 4.63
N SER A 74 -5.02 -11.44 4.82
CA SER A 74 -5.40 -12.78 4.33
C SER A 74 -6.61 -13.38 5.06
N GLU A 75 -6.95 -12.87 6.24
CA GLU A 75 -8.15 -13.26 7.00
C GLU A 75 -9.45 -12.64 6.42
N ILE A 76 -9.33 -11.64 5.53
CA ILE A 76 -10.50 -11.01 4.91
C ILE A 76 -11.00 -11.92 3.78
N LYS A 77 -12.28 -12.26 3.81
CA LYS A 77 -12.92 -13.07 2.76
C LYS A 77 -12.65 -12.49 1.37
N ASN A 78 -12.36 -13.36 0.39
CA ASN A 78 -12.07 -13.00 -1.00
C ASN A 78 -10.80 -12.16 -1.21
N VAL A 79 -9.89 -12.14 -0.25
CA VAL A 79 -8.59 -11.47 -0.34
C VAL A 79 -7.48 -12.52 -0.31
N ASN A 80 -6.55 -12.46 -1.29
CA ASN A 80 -5.42 -13.37 -1.39
C ASN A 80 -4.12 -12.56 -1.52
N ILE A 81 -3.06 -13.03 -0.86
CA ILE A 81 -1.71 -12.49 -1.07
C ILE A 81 -1.04 -13.35 -2.13
N VAL A 82 -0.57 -12.73 -3.22
CA VAL A 82 0.00 -13.44 -4.37
C VAL A 82 1.45 -13.02 -4.62
N SER A 83 2.29 -13.98 -5.00
CA SER A 83 3.69 -13.77 -5.34
C SER A 83 3.93 -13.49 -6.83
N HIS A 84 3.03 -13.96 -7.70
CA HIS A 84 3.18 -13.84 -9.14
C HIS A 84 1.93 -13.28 -9.80
N ASN A 85 2.16 -12.35 -10.74
CA ASN A 85 1.10 -11.71 -11.51
C ASN A 85 0.98 -12.39 -12.89
N LYS A 86 0.27 -13.51 -12.95
CA LYS A 86 0.01 -14.24 -14.22
C LYS A 86 -1.45 -14.17 -14.70
N LYS A 87 -2.34 -13.50 -13.95
CA LYS A 87 -3.79 -13.54 -14.19
C LYS A 87 -4.27 -12.30 -14.92
N LYS A 88 -5.36 -12.43 -15.66
CA LYS A 88 -6.13 -11.29 -16.14
C LYS A 88 -6.93 -10.71 -14.97
N TYR A 89 -6.81 -9.42 -14.76
CA TYR A 89 -7.58 -8.68 -13.78
C TYR A 89 -8.54 -7.73 -14.48
N TYR A 90 -9.63 -7.37 -13.82
CA TYR A 90 -10.56 -6.38 -14.32
C TYR A 90 -9.94 -4.98 -14.31
N PHE A 91 -9.25 -4.65 -13.22
CA PHE A 91 -8.34 -3.50 -13.10
C PHE A 91 -7.33 -3.72 -11.96
N GLY A 92 -6.30 -2.87 -11.92
CA GLY A 92 -5.33 -2.83 -10.84
C GLY A 92 -5.33 -1.48 -10.12
N LEU A 93 -5.02 -1.51 -8.82
CA LEU A 93 -4.72 -0.32 -8.02
C LEU A 93 -3.28 -0.42 -7.53
N SER A 94 -2.53 0.68 -7.65
CA SER A 94 -1.16 0.77 -7.14
C SER A 94 -1.10 1.79 -6.02
N MET A 95 -0.54 1.39 -4.88
CA MET A 95 -0.34 2.25 -3.73
C MET A 95 1.05 2.03 -3.15
N ASN A 96 1.89 3.05 -3.24
CA ASN A 96 3.29 3.01 -2.77
C ASN A 96 4.14 1.86 -3.37
N TYR A 97 3.73 1.28 -4.49
CA TYR A 97 4.46 0.18 -5.09
C TYR A 97 5.83 0.65 -5.61
N PRO A 98 6.96 -0.02 -5.24
CA PRO A 98 8.30 0.52 -5.46
C PRO A 98 8.85 0.33 -6.86
N LYS A 99 8.18 -0.45 -7.70
CA LYS A 99 8.64 -0.76 -9.05
C LYS A 99 7.67 -0.25 -10.10
N LYS A 100 8.20 0.07 -11.29
CA LYS A 100 7.36 0.32 -12.46
C LYS A 100 6.56 -0.94 -12.77
N ILE A 101 5.25 -0.83 -12.86
CA ILE A 101 4.39 -1.92 -13.27
C ILE A 101 4.37 -1.90 -14.78
N VAL A 102 4.96 -2.91 -15.42
CA VAL A 102 4.86 -3.07 -16.87
C VAL A 102 3.43 -3.46 -17.19
N LEU A 103 2.76 -2.59 -17.93
CA LEU A 103 1.35 -2.75 -18.29
C LEU A 103 1.13 -4.01 -19.08
N LYS A 104 0.07 -4.67 -18.74
CA LYS A 104 -0.48 -5.83 -19.42
C LYS A 104 -1.96 -5.54 -19.67
N ASN A 105 -2.73 -6.49 -20.03
CA ASN A 105 -4.07 -6.43 -20.56
C ASN A 105 -5.17 -5.82 -19.65
N TYR A 106 -4.85 -4.91 -18.74
CA TYR A 106 -5.81 -4.23 -17.85
C TYR A 106 -5.28 -2.88 -17.37
N ASN A 107 -6.18 -1.95 -17.04
CA ASN A 107 -5.84 -0.63 -16.54
C ASN A 107 -5.34 -0.68 -15.10
N ILE A 108 -4.32 0.11 -14.80
CA ILE A 108 -3.79 0.27 -13.45
C ILE A 108 -3.94 1.74 -13.05
N TYR A 109 -4.64 1.95 -11.93
CA TYR A 109 -4.83 3.26 -11.33
C TYR A 109 -3.85 3.44 -10.19
N ASN A 110 -3.09 4.54 -10.21
CA ASN A 110 -2.16 4.85 -9.15
C ASN A 110 -2.84 5.71 -8.09
N PHE A 111 -2.81 5.25 -6.85
CA PHE A 111 -3.40 5.95 -5.72
C PHE A 111 -2.34 6.74 -4.96
N HIS A 112 -2.46 8.07 -4.99
CA HIS A 112 -1.64 9.00 -4.23
C HIS A 112 -2.43 9.61 -3.08
N LEU A 113 -1.79 9.74 -1.91
CA LEU A 113 -2.40 10.32 -0.70
C LEU A 113 -2.41 11.85 -0.70
N GLY A 114 -2.07 12.50 -1.79
CA GLY A 114 -2.01 13.96 -1.88
C GLY A 114 -2.36 14.50 -3.27
N ASN A 115 -2.39 15.82 -3.38
CA ASN A 115 -2.60 16.47 -4.66
C ASN A 115 -1.39 16.21 -5.57
N PHE A 116 -1.62 15.50 -6.69
CA PHE A 116 -0.58 15.09 -7.62
C PHE A 116 0.18 16.26 -8.25
N LEU A 117 -0.46 17.39 -8.43
CA LEU A 117 0.16 18.58 -9.03
C LEU A 117 1.12 19.28 -8.08
N ASN A 118 0.76 19.39 -6.82
CA ASN A 118 1.48 20.20 -5.83
C ASN A 118 2.23 19.37 -4.78
N GLN A 119 1.95 18.07 -4.68
CA GLN A 119 2.50 17.20 -3.64
C GLN A 119 3.00 15.91 -4.25
N ARG A 120 4.29 15.87 -4.58
CA ARG A 120 4.96 14.68 -5.11
C ARG A 120 5.85 14.04 -4.05
N GLY A 121 5.85 12.72 -3.99
CA GLY A 121 6.74 11.94 -3.13
C GLY A 121 6.08 11.25 -1.96
N SER A 122 6.90 10.52 -1.19
CA SER A 122 6.43 9.63 -0.12
C SER A 122 6.03 10.36 1.17
N PHE A 123 6.39 11.63 1.30
CA PHE A 123 6.23 12.41 2.53
C PHE A 123 5.33 13.63 2.35
N ILE A 124 4.26 13.45 1.61
CA ILE A 124 3.26 14.49 1.28
C ILE A 124 2.72 15.20 2.53
N PHE A 125 2.64 14.51 3.66
CA PHE A 125 2.13 15.07 4.92
C PHE A 125 3.04 16.17 5.51
N PHE A 126 4.31 16.21 5.15
CA PHE A 126 5.27 17.20 5.66
C PHE A 126 5.29 18.50 4.85
N TYR A 127 4.63 18.54 3.70
CA TYR A 127 4.60 19.73 2.82
C TYR A 127 3.35 20.60 3.02
N LYS A 128 2.51 20.27 3.99
CA LYS A 128 1.25 20.99 4.22
C LYS A 128 1.34 22.09 5.29
N TYR A 129 2.54 22.31 5.85
CA TYR A 129 2.75 23.31 6.90
C TYR A 129 3.86 24.28 6.53
#